data_bfb5a91f0b1b53b44654f762e902b2da
#
_entry.id   bfb5a91f0b1b53b44654f762e902b2da
#
_cell.length_a   1.000
_cell.length_b   1.000
_cell.length_c   1.000
_cell.angle_alpha   90.00
_cell.angle_beta   90.00
_cell.angle_gamma   90.00
#
_symmetry.space_group_name_H-M   'P 1'
#
loop_
_entity.id
_entity.type
_entity.pdbx_description
1 polymer ?
#
loop_
_entity_poly.entity_id
_entity_poly.type
_entity_poly.pdbx_seq_one_letter_code
_entity_poly.pdbx_strand_id
1 'polypeptide(L)'
;NGAYETSGGLHGVGISVVNALSENLEVTVIRNKKIYSQKYSRGIVKSNLEYIEKTTKKSGTIVKFTPDPQIFGTNFSFSSDKLFKECQSKAYLLSGVKIVWTCKKELVKNEQTLTNEIFCYPNGIIDFLNGSISSDYLLNKIHFTGDVKLKEKNTSNLNGSINWVCNWSLNHTQFFRSYCNLIHTSDGGTHETGFWNAILKGVKSYGELVGNKKVAQIIKEDISSHLCGIVSLFISNPTFSGQTKDKLTTQEVIKAVENSIKGLFENWLTNDPKNSNQLIESFIAKSDERIRKKNEKETLRKSAIKKLRLPGKLSDCLQNTKQGSELFIVEGDSAGGSAKQARDRNFQAILPLKGKILNVMSSTTEKMLLNQEINDLCKCLGVDVGDKFNYENLRYEKIIIMTDADVDGAHIASLLLTFFFTQMPELILNENLYLAVPPLFRLSTGSKIIYASSIEEKDNILSSNLIGKGKVEISRFKGLGEMNPIQLKQTTMDPKKRKLILINSKSADFYSNNELVQKLMGKNPEPRFDYIIENAEFIETKYI
;
A
#
# COMPACT_ATOMS: atom_id res chain seq x y z
N ASN A 1 6.04 -55.34 -9.24
CA ASN A 1 6.05 -54.13 -10.04
C ASN A 1 6.66 -52.89 -9.37
N GLY A 2 7.83 -53.06 -8.72
CA GLY A 2 8.51 -51.97 -8.01
C GLY A 2 9.40 -51.05 -8.85
N ALA A 3 9.20 -50.95 -10.18
CA ALA A 3 10.12 -50.20 -11.04
C ALA A 3 9.79 -48.66 -11.13
N TYR A 4 8.71 -48.19 -10.53
CA TYR A 4 8.23 -46.79 -10.67
C TYR A 4 7.70 -46.21 -9.35
N GLU A 5 8.48 -46.32 -8.28
CA GLU A 5 8.07 -45.83 -6.95
C GLU A 5 7.90 -44.28 -6.88
N THR A 6 8.53 -43.54 -7.79
CA THR A 6 8.54 -42.07 -7.77
C THR A 6 8.29 -41.46 -9.18
N SER A 7 7.32 -41.99 -9.92
CA SER A 7 6.96 -41.50 -11.25
C SER A 7 6.14 -40.19 -11.19
N GLY A 8 6.41 -39.26 -12.12
CA GLY A 8 5.56 -38.07 -12.33
C GLY A 8 4.17 -38.40 -12.89
N GLY A 9 3.99 -39.58 -13.50
CA GLY A 9 2.74 -40.08 -14.02
C GLY A 9 2.15 -41.19 -13.15
N LEU A 10 1.08 -40.92 -12.41
CA LEU A 10 0.42 -41.89 -11.52
C LEU A 10 -0.34 -43.00 -12.25
N HIS A 11 -0.76 -42.78 -13.50
CA HIS A 11 -1.69 -43.66 -14.21
C HIS A 11 -1.06 -44.37 -15.42
N GLY A 12 0.20 -44.08 -15.78
CA GLY A 12 0.89 -44.70 -16.91
C GLY A 12 0.30 -44.40 -18.32
N VAL A 13 -0.57 -43.38 -18.41
CA VAL A 13 -1.37 -43.06 -19.62
C VAL A 13 -0.75 -41.95 -20.48
N GLY A 14 0.36 -41.35 -20.10
CA GLY A 14 0.92 -40.16 -20.81
C GLY A 14 1.15 -40.39 -22.30
N ILE A 15 1.86 -41.45 -22.64
CA ILE A 15 2.13 -41.75 -24.05
C ILE A 15 0.87 -42.17 -24.82
N SER A 16 -0.11 -42.79 -24.14
CA SER A 16 -1.40 -43.13 -24.74
C SER A 16 -2.22 -41.90 -25.07
N VAL A 17 -2.16 -40.86 -24.21
CA VAL A 17 -2.80 -39.56 -24.46
C VAL A 17 -2.12 -38.86 -25.63
N VAL A 18 -0.78 -38.84 -25.70
CA VAL A 18 -0.03 -38.27 -26.84
C VAL A 18 -0.47 -38.97 -28.12
N ASN A 19 -0.59 -40.30 -28.12
CA ASN A 19 -1.06 -41.06 -29.27
C ASN A 19 -2.50 -40.67 -29.68
N ALA A 20 -3.41 -40.57 -28.74
CA ALA A 20 -4.79 -40.20 -29.01
C ALA A 20 -4.93 -38.77 -29.59
N LEU A 21 -4.07 -37.84 -29.15
CA LEU A 21 -4.04 -36.46 -29.61
C LEU A 21 -3.16 -36.20 -30.84
N SER A 22 -2.63 -37.25 -31.46
CA SER A 22 -1.75 -37.14 -32.61
C SER A 22 -2.44 -37.61 -33.88
N GLU A 23 -2.35 -36.80 -34.94
CA GLU A 23 -2.73 -37.25 -36.28
C GLU A 23 -1.89 -38.47 -36.70
N ASN A 24 -0.59 -38.41 -36.45
CA ASN A 24 0.34 -39.50 -36.75
C ASN A 24 1.30 -39.66 -35.56
N LEU A 25 1.50 -40.91 -35.12
CA LEU A 25 2.51 -41.29 -34.17
C LEU A 25 3.22 -42.55 -34.62
N GLU A 26 4.56 -42.53 -34.57
CA GLU A 26 5.44 -43.67 -34.92
C GLU A 26 6.34 -43.96 -33.74
N VAL A 27 6.38 -45.21 -33.31
CA VAL A 27 7.29 -45.72 -32.29
C VAL A 27 8.28 -46.66 -32.95
N THR A 28 9.57 -46.35 -32.84
CA THR A 28 10.65 -47.21 -33.33
C THR A 28 11.47 -47.71 -32.14
N VAL A 29 11.62 -49.00 -31.98
CA VAL A 29 12.35 -49.64 -30.88
C VAL A 29 13.58 -50.37 -31.44
N ILE A 30 14.73 -50.06 -30.88
CA ILE A 30 16.00 -50.72 -31.15
C ILE A 30 16.31 -51.65 -29.97
N ARG A 31 16.23 -52.96 -30.23
CA ARG A 31 16.49 -53.99 -29.19
C ARG A 31 17.13 -55.23 -29.84
N ASN A 32 18.08 -55.82 -29.16
CA ASN A 32 18.76 -57.02 -29.60
C ASN A 32 19.34 -56.91 -31.03
N LYS A 33 19.96 -55.74 -31.35
CA LYS A 33 20.51 -55.39 -32.68
C LYS A 33 19.47 -55.49 -33.83
N LYS A 34 18.19 -55.29 -33.52
CA LYS A 34 17.11 -55.26 -34.49
C LYS A 34 16.27 -54.00 -34.29
N ILE A 35 15.75 -53.45 -35.37
CA ILE A 35 14.86 -52.31 -35.39
C ILE A 35 13.44 -52.77 -35.66
N TYR A 36 12.51 -52.38 -34.84
CA TYR A 36 11.07 -52.59 -34.98
C TYR A 36 10.36 -51.26 -35.02
N SER A 37 9.32 -51.11 -35.86
CA SER A 37 8.50 -49.91 -35.90
C SER A 37 7.02 -50.26 -35.92
N GLN A 38 6.20 -49.37 -35.36
CA GLN A 38 4.74 -49.43 -35.39
C GLN A 38 4.17 -48.03 -35.53
N LYS A 39 3.14 -47.89 -36.37
CA LYS A 39 2.48 -46.60 -36.67
C LYS A 39 1.07 -46.56 -36.13
N TYR A 40 0.68 -45.36 -35.69
CA TYR A 40 -0.62 -45.06 -35.09
C TYR A 40 -1.17 -43.77 -35.69
N SER A 41 -2.51 -43.61 -35.64
CA SER A 41 -3.17 -42.35 -35.97
C SER A 41 -4.38 -42.20 -35.07
N ARG A 42 -4.43 -41.07 -34.35
CA ARG A 42 -5.56 -40.74 -33.43
C ARG A 42 -5.86 -41.86 -32.44
N GLY A 43 -4.81 -42.44 -31.85
CA GLY A 43 -4.92 -43.56 -30.90
C GLY A 43 -5.09 -44.94 -31.52
N ILE A 44 -5.34 -45.03 -32.83
CA ILE A 44 -5.67 -46.30 -33.50
C ILE A 44 -4.39 -46.85 -34.20
N VAL A 45 -4.14 -48.12 -34.04
CA VAL A 45 -3.06 -48.85 -34.72
C VAL A 45 -3.27 -48.82 -36.24
N LYS A 46 -2.28 -48.40 -36.99
CA LYS A 46 -2.30 -48.33 -38.48
C LYS A 46 -1.43 -49.36 -39.14
N SER A 47 -0.41 -49.88 -38.45
CA SER A 47 0.41 -50.97 -38.93
C SER A 47 0.63 -52.02 -37.87
N ASN A 48 0.91 -53.27 -38.27
CA ASN A 48 1.45 -54.26 -37.35
C ASN A 48 2.85 -53.89 -36.91
N LEU A 49 3.38 -54.53 -35.85
CA LEU A 49 4.77 -54.38 -35.47
C LEU A 49 5.67 -54.95 -36.55
N GLU A 50 6.36 -54.08 -37.28
CA GLU A 50 7.18 -54.41 -38.40
C GLU A 50 8.65 -54.54 -37.98
N TYR A 51 9.31 -55.60 -38.39
CA TYR A 51 10.75 -55.70 -38.34
C TYR A 51 11.33 -54.91 -39.54
N ILE A 52 12.20 -53.94 -39.29
CA ILE A 52 12.76 -53.07 -40.34
C ILE A 52 14.10 -53.66 -40.81
N GLU A 53 15.09 -53.74 -39.92
CA GLU A 53 16.45 -54.15 -40.27
C GLU A 53 17.28 -54.57 -39.05
N LYS A 54 18.45 -55.18 -39.30
CA LYS A 54 19.53 -55.36 -38.30
C LYS A 54 20.32 -54.06 -38.16
N THR A 55 20.78 -53.77 -36.93
CA THR A 55 21.52 -52.53 -36.67
C THR A 55 22.67 -52.73 -35.68
N THR A 56 23.69 -51.87 -35.77
CA THR A 56 24.75 -51.72 -34.79
C THR A 56 24.48 -50.63 -33.78
N LYS A 57 23.38 -49.88 -33.94
CA LYS A 57 22.98 -48.81 -33.00
C LYS A 57 22.70 -49.38 -31.60
N LYS A 58 22.96 -48.56 -30.57
CA LYS A 58 22.65 -48.90 -29.20
C LYS A 58 21.13 -49.07 -29.01
N SER A 59 20.76 -49.91 -28.05
CA SER A 59 19.34 -50.08 -27.69
C SER A 59 18.72 -48.75 -27.26
N GLY A 60 17.46 -48.51 -27.68
CA GLY A 60 16.74 -47.27 -27.40
C GLY A 60 15.34 -47.25 -27.99
N THR A 61 14.60 -46.21 -27.75
CA THR A 61 13.27 -45.97 -28.29
C THR A 61 13.21 -44.59 -28.91
N ILE A 62 12.60 -44.48 -30.10
CA ILE A 62 12.32 -43.24 -30.79
C ILE A 62 10.79 -43.09 -30.86
N VAL A 63 10.27 -41.97 -30.42
CA VAL A 63 8.86 -41.60 -30.57
C VAL A 63 8.78 -40.35 -31.41
N LYS A 64 8.09 -40.44 -32.56
CA LYS A 64 7.83 -39.34 -33.46
C LYS A 64 6.33 -39.13 -33.58
N PHE A 65 5.85 -37.89 -33.39
CA PHE A 65 4.42 -37.60 -33.47
C PHE A 65 4.16 -36.23 -34.08
N THR A 66 2.94 -36.09 -34.63
CA THR A 66 2.40 -34.83 -35.16
C THR A 66 1.08 -34.58 -34.47
N PRO A 67 0.90 -33.42 -33.81
CA PRO A 67 -0.38 -33.07 -33.19
C PRO A 67 -1.53 -33.06 -34.18
N ASP A 68 -2.74 -33.47 -33.75
CA ASP A 68 -3.91 -33.53 -34.62
C ASP A 68 -4.44 -32.12 -34.91
N PRO A 69 -4.43 -31.65 -36.18
CA PRO A 69 -4.93 -30.32 -36.52
C PRO A 69 -6.44 -30.16 -36.29
N GLN A 70 -7.21 -31.24 -36.19
CA GLN A 70 -8.62 -31.17 -35.82
C GLN A 70 -8.84 -30.76 -34.35
N ILE A 71 -7.86 -31.04 -33.49
CA ILE A 71 -7.90 -30.72 -32.07
C ILE A 71 -7.19 -29.38 -31.79
N PHE A 72 -5.98 -29.20 -32.37
CA PHE A 72 -5.11 -28.08 -32.04
C PHE A 72 -5.14 -26.93 -33.08
N GLY A 73 -5.86 -27.12 -34.20
CA GLY A 73 -5.87 -26.21 -35.34
C GLY A 73 -4.67 -26.37 -36.27
N THR A 74 -4.81 -25.88 -37.50
CA THR A 74 -3.78 -26.01 -38.56
C THR A 74 -2.52 -25.18 -38.31
N ASN A 75 -2.61 -24.11 -37.52
CA ASN A 75 -1.52 -23.20 -37.21
C ASN A 75 -0.80 -23.52 -35.89
N PHE A 76 -1.07 -24.69 -35.30
CA PHE A 76 -0.43 -25.10 -34.06
C PHE A 76 1.07 -25.29 -34.22
N SER A 77 1.86 -24.73 -33.30
CA SER A 77 3.28 -24.99 -33.17
C SER A 77 3.70 -25.11 -31.72
N PHE A 78 4.65 -25.96 -31.43
CA PHE A 78 5.24 -26.04 -30.10
C PHE A 78 6.05 -24.77 -29.79
N SER A 79 6.01 -24.31 -28.54
CA SER A 79 6.89 -23.25 -28.08
C SER A 79 8.30 -23.81 -27.85
N SER A 80 9.24 -23.40 -28.68
CA SER A 80 10.65 -23.79 -28.56
C SER A 80 11.23 -23.41 -27.19
N ASP A 81 10.90 -22.22 -26.68
CA ASP A 81 11.40 -21.72 -25.39
C ASP A 81 10.93 -22.57 -24.21
N LYS A 82 9.64 -23.00 -24.22
CA LYS A 82 9.11 -23.87 -23.18
C LYS A 82 9.79 -25.23 -23.20
N LEU A 83 9.92 -25.83 -24.38
CA LEU A 83 10.55 -27.13 -24.52
C LEU A 83 12.05 -27.10 -24.17
N PHE A 84 12.77 -26.03 -24.55
CA PHE A 84 14.16 -25.82 -24.19
C PHE A 84 14.35 -25.79 -22.65
N LYS A 85 13.53 -24.99 -21.96
CA LYS A 85 13.53 -24.89 -20.48
C LYS A 85 13.16 -26.22 -19.83
N GLU A 86 12.23 -26.98 -20.40
CA GLU A 86 11.86 -28.31 -19.90
C GLU A 86 13.02 -29.30 -20.09
N CYS A 87 13.70 -29.34 -21.22
CA CYS A 87 14.88 -30.14 -21.43
C CYS A 87 15.99 -29.83 -20.41
N GLN A 88 16.26 -28.55 -20.21
CA GLN A 88 17.23 -28.08 -19.21
C GLN A 88 16.83 -28.52 -17.80
N SER A 89 15.54 -28.33 -17.42
CA SER A 89 15.06 -28.71 -16.08
C SER A 89 15.18 -30.19 -15.81
N LYS A 90 14.85 -31.05 -16.79
CA LYS A 90 15.01 -32.51 -16.63
C LYS A 90 16.48 -32.91 -16.47
N ALA A 91 17.40 -32.22 -17.17
CA ALA A 91 18.83 -32.52 -17.09
C ALA A 91 19.42 -32.22 -15.71
N TYR A 92 19.06 -31.08 -15.08
CA TYR A 92 19.59 -30.78 -13.74
C TYR A 92 18.81 -31.47 -12.58
N LEU A 93 17.56 -31.87 -12.81
CA LEU A 93 16.82 -32.67 -11.83
C LEU A 93 17.25 -34.14 -11.81
N LEU A 94 17.79 -34.64 -12.93
CA LEU A 94 18.29 -36.00 -13.10
C LEU A 94 19.81 -35.95 -13.26
N SER A 95 20.53 -35.82 -12.16
CA SER A 95 21.99 -35.73 -12.13
C SER A 95 22.66 -36.79 -13.06
N GLY A 96 23.58 -36.32 -13.89
CA GLY A 96 24.34 -37.16 -14.84
C GLY A 96 23.61 -37.58 -16.12
N VAL A 97 22.30 -37.26 -16.25
CA VAL A 97 21.59 -37.52 -17.52
C VAL A 97 21.96 -36.47 -18.55
N LYS A 98 22.30 -36.96 -19.77
CA LYS A 98 22.62 -36.12 -20.93
C LYS A 98 21.36 -35.94 -21.79
N ILE A 99 20.89 -34.68 -21.95
CA ILE A 99 19.78 -34.33 -22.82
C ILE A 99 20.32 -33.50 -24.00
N VAL A 100 20.05 -33.94 -25.23
CA VAL A 100 20.42 -33.23 -26.43
C VAL A 100 19.18 -32.54 -26.99
N TRP A 101 19.25 -31.23 -27.06
CA TRP A 101 18.22 -30.40 -27.67
C TRP A 101 18.59 -30.02 -29.08
N THR A 102 17.65 -30.12 -30.02
CA THR A 102 17.81 -29.66 -31.40
C THR A 102 16.50 -29.04 -31.88
N CYS A 103 16.54 -27.86 -32.45
CA CYS A 103 15.38 -27.13 -32.98
C CYS A 103 15.72 -26.43 -34.29
N LYS A 104 14.77 -26.35 -35.24
CA LYS A 104 14.93 -25.56 -36.47
C LYS A 104 14.99 -24.06 -36.10
N LYS A 105 15.90 -23.33 -36.79
CA LYS A 105 16.12 -21.89 -36.54
C LYS A 105 14.85 -21.06 -36.71
N GLU A 106 13.98 -21.41 -37.64
CA GLU A 106 12.72 -20.71 -37.93
C GLU A 106 11.71 -20.76 -36.78
N LEU A 107 11.81 -21.76 -35.89
CA LEU A 107 10.93 -21.95 -34.74
C LEU A 107 11.46 -21.27 -33.47
N VAL A 108 12.67 -20.76 -33.49
CA VAL A 108 13.27 -20.07 -32.35
C VAL A 108 12.87 -18.60 -32.39
N LYS A 109 12.07 -18.15 -31.39
CA LYS A 109 11.56 -16.79 -31.31
C LYS A 109 12.34 -15.91 -30.31
N ASN A 110 13.15 -16.52 -29.46
CA ASN A 110 13.88 -15.83 -28.40
C ASN A 110 15.38 -16.08 -28.54
N GLU A 111 16.21 -15.04 -28.48
CA GLU A 111 17.67 -15.11 -28.57
C GLU A 111 18.31 -15.99 -27.49
N GLN A 112 17.65 -16.20 -26.36
CA GLN A 112 18.11 -17.06 -25.26
C GLN A 112 17.93 -18.56 -25.57
N THR A 113 17.15 -18.94 -26.59
CA THR A 113 16.89 -20.33 -26.96
C THR A 113 17.79 -20.71 -28.09
N LEU A 114 18.75 -21.60 -27.81
CA LEU A 114 19.68 -22.08 -28.83
C LEU A 114 19.03 -23.12 -29.75
N THR A 115 19.50 -23.19 -30.99
CA THR A 115 19.04 -24.21 -31.95
C THR A 115 19.57 -25.62 -31.64
N ASN A 116 20.76 -25.70 -31.05
CA ASN A 116 21.38 -26.94 -30.60
C ASN A 116 22.05 -26.73 -29.25
N GLU A 117 21.78 -27.60 -28.30
CA GLU A 117 22.36 -27.53 -26.96
C GLU A 117 22.45 -28.93 -26.32
N ILE A 118 23.46 -29.14 -25.51
CA ILE A 118 23.64 -30.36 -24.73
C ILE A 118 23.59 -30.02 -23.25
N PHE A 119 22.52 -30.41 -22.60
CA PHE A 119 22.38 -30.28 -21.16
C PHE A 119 22.94 -31.52 -20.46
N CYS A 120 23.90 -31.29 -19.57
CA CYS A 120 24.45 -32.33 -18.70
C CYS A 120 24.95 -31.68 -17.44
N TYR A 121 24.35 -32.05 -16.30
CA TYR A 121 24.67 -31.50 -14.99
C TYR A 121 25.10 -32.65 -14.06
N PRO A 122 26.40 -32.95 -13.93
CA PRO A 122 26.89 -34.05 -13.10
C PRO A 122 26.52 -33.93 -11.64
N ASN A 123 26.56 -32.70 -11.07
CA ASN A 123 26.15 -32.41 -9.72
C ASN A 123 24.68 -31.90 -9.65
N GLY A 124 23.91 -32.10 -10.71
CA GLY A 124 22.46 -31.82 -10.74
C GLY A 124 22.11 -30.35 -10.54
N ILE A 125 21.21 -30.10 -9.59
CA ILE A 125 20.70 -28.76 -9.29
C ILE A 125 21.78 -27.78 -8.81
N ILE A 126 22.88 -28.29 -8.23
CA ILE A 126 24.03 -27.46 -7.78
C ILE A 126 24.73 -26.82 -8.99
N ASP A 127 25.01 -27.61 -10.03
CA ASP A 127 25.66 -27.11 -11.27
C ASP A 127 24.78 -26.05 -11.95
N PHE A 128 23.47 -26.26 -11.95
CA PHE A 128 22.53 -25.28 -12.49
C PHE A 128 22.55 -23.96 -11.70
N LEU A 129 22.57 -24.02 -10.37
CA LEU A 129 22.62 -22.82 -9.53
C LEU A 129 23.94 -22.06 -9.77
N ASN A 130 25.08 -22.76 -9.81
CA ASN A 130 26.40 -22.18 -10.10
C ASN A 130 26.46 -21.49 -11.46
N GLY A 131 25.83 -22.07 -12.48
CA GLY A 131 25.72 -21.47 -13.81
C GLY A 131 24.74 -20.30 -13.90
N SER A 132 23.83 -20.17 -12.94
CA SER A 132 22.79 -19.15 -12.93
C SER A 132 23.18 -17.89 -12.14
N ILE A 133 24.14 -17.98 -11.21
CA ILE A 133 24.53 -16.87 -10.32
C ILE A 133 26.05 -16.79 -10.25
N SER A 134 26.61 -15.59 -10.43
CA SER A 134 28.03 -15.36 -10.18
C SER A 134 28.33 -15.41 -8.68
N SER A 135 29.43 -16.08 -8.33
CA SER A 135 29.91 -16.24 -6.95
C SER A 135 30.14 -14.89 -6.22
N ASP A 136 30.44 -13.83 -6.98
CA ASP A 136 30.75 -12.49 -6.42
C ASP A 136 29.55 -11.81 -5.77
N TYR A 137 28.34 -12.25 -6.10
CA TYR A 137 27.09 -11.68 -5.56
C TYR A 137 26.49 -12.49 -4.42
N LEU A 138 27.10 -13.61 -4.04
CA LEU A 138 26.58 -14.49 -2.99
C LEU A 138 26.93 -13.96 -1.60
N LEU A 139 25.94 -13.94 -0.69
CA LEU A 139 26.15 -13.59 0.71
C LEU A 139 26.93 -14.66 1.48
N ASN A 140 26.81 -15.91 1.07
CA ASN A 140 27.60 -16.99 1.61
C ASN A 140 28.32 -17.73 0.48
N LYS A 141 29.62 -18.02 0.64
CA LYS A 141 30.41 -18.73 -0.36
C LYS A 141 29.96 -20.18 -0.54
N ILE A 142 29.38 -20.79 0.48
CA ILE A 142 28.92 -22.16 0.47
C ILE A 142 27.41 -22.20 0.33
N HIS A 143 26.90 -22.90 -0.68
CA HIS A 143 25.47 -23.10 -0.82
C HIS A 143 24.90 -23.94 0.33
N PHE A 144 23.68 -23.60 0.75
CA PHE A 144 22.90 -24.52 1.56
C PHE A 144 22.30 -25.59 0.66
N THR A 145 22.84 -26.78 0.74
CA THR A 145 22.44 -27.92 -0.10
C THR A 145 22.26 -29.19 0.71
N GLY A 146 21.44 -30.08 0.23
CA GLY A 146 21.25 -31.41 0.83
C GLY A 146 20.44 -32.35 -0.03
N ASP A 147 20.62 -33.61 0.24
CA ASP A 147 19.87 -34.74 -0.34
C ASP A 147 19.52 -35.70 0.82
N VAL A 148 18.24 -35.78 1.18
CA VAL A 148 17.79 -36.50 2.37
C VAL A 148 16.62 -37.41 2.00
N LYS A 149 16.70 -38.67 2.48
CA LYS A 149 15.57 -39.59 2.42
C LYS A 149 14.56 -39.22 3.51
N LEU A 150 13.34 -38.99 3.10
CA LEU A 150 12.23 -38.72 3.99
C LEU A 150 11.77 -40.02 4.65
N LYS A 151 11.99 -40.15 5.95
CA LYS A 151 11.46 -41.23 6.78
C LYS A 151 10.70 -40.62 7.92
N GLU A 152 9.42 -40.80 7.99
CA GLU A 152 8.65 -40.41 9.15
C GLU A 152 8.63 -41.57 10.16
N LYS A 153 9.10 -41.34 11.40
CA LYS A 153 9.19 -42.34 12.45
C LYS A 153 7.83 -42.90 12.91
N ASN A 154 6.72 -42.23 12.57
CA ASN A 154 5.38 -42.52 13.09
C ASN A 154 4.25 -42.63 12.05
N THR A 155 4.51 -42.48 10.75
CA THR A 155 3.50 -42.69 9.69
C THR A 155 4.11 -43.57 8.61
N SER A 156 3.57 -44.74 8.48
CA SER A 156 4.09 -45.88 7.72
C SER A 156 4.06 -45.74 6.19
N ASN A 157 3.73 -44.56 5.59
CA ASN A 157 3.43 -44.48 4.17
C ASN A 157 4.19 -43.41 3.37
N LEU A 158 5.01 -42.54 3.95
CA LEU A 158 5.77 -41.54 3.18
C LEU A 158 7.16 -42.05 2.82
N ASN A 159 7.31 -42.70 1.68
CA ASN A 159 8.59 -43.02 1.08
C ASN A 159 8.98 -41.95 0.06
N GLY A 160 10.15 -41.34 0.23
CA GLY A 160 10.61 -40.35 -0.70
C GLY A 160 11.98 -39.78 -0.36
N SER A 161 12.40 -38.81 -1.13
CA SER A 161 13.61 -38.01 -0.89
C SER A 161 13.37 -36.55 -1.28
N ILE A 162 14.12 -35.68 -0.62
CA ILE A 162 14.14 -34.26 -0.97
C ILE A 162 15.60 -33.83 -1.23
N ASN A 163 15.77 -33.13 -2.34
CA ASN A 163 17.03 -32.55 -2.75
C ASN A 163 16.83 -31.03 -2.90
N TRP A 164 17.75 -30.23 -2.38
CA TRP A 164 17.69 -28.78 -2.50
C TRP A 164 19.07 -28.16 -2.64
N VAL A 165 19.07 -26.99 -3.24
CA VAL A 165 20.20 -26.07 -3.25
C VAL A 165 19.66 -24.66 -3.20
N CYS A 166 20.19 -23.84 -2.31
CA CYS A 166 19.87 -22.42 -2.29
C CYS A 166 21.03 -21.58 -1.74
N ASN A 167 20.98 -20.30 -2.09
CA ASN A 167 21.86 -19.27 -1.54
C ASN A 167 21.14 -17.90 -1.66
N TRP A 168 21.68 -16.90 -1.00
CA TRP A 168 21.17 -15.54 -1.01
C TRP A 168 22.12 -14.61 -1.75
N SER A 169 21.55 -13.73 -2.61
CA SER A 169 22.32 -12.80 -3.43
C SER A 169 21.73 -11.41 -3.34
N LEU A 170 22.55 -10.40 -3.02
CA LEU A 170 22.10 -9.01 -2.89
C LEU A 170 21.74 -8.35 -4.24
N ASN A 171 22.40 -8.76 -5.31
CA ASN A 171 22.35 -8.07 -6.61
C ASN A 171 21.68 -8.90 -7.73
N HIS A 172 21.16 -10.07 -7.42
CA HIS A 172 20.52 -10.93 -8.42
C HIS A 172 19.00 -10.97 -8.24
N THR A 173 18.27 -11.07 -9.36
CA THR A 173 16.82 -11.30 -9.32
C THR A 173 16.56 -12.64 -8.64
N GLN A 174 15.79 -12.60 -7.56
CA GLN A 174 15.38 -13.82 -6.84
C GLN A 174 14.73 -14.82 -7.79
N PHE A 175 15.04 -16.08 -7.64
CA PHE A 175 14.28 -17.16 -8.22
C PHE A 175 14.19 -18.34 -7.27
N PHE A 176 13.02 -18.92 -7.17
CA PHE A 176 12.81 -20.14 -6.43
C PHE A 176 11.96 -21.07 -7.28
N ARG A 177 12.46 -22.29 -7.51
CA ARG A 177 11.78 -23.29 -8.31
C ARG A 177 11.56 -24.53 -7.47
N SER A 178 10.35 -25.03 -7.47
CA SER A 178 10.01 -26.28 -6.77
C SER A 178 9.49 -27.34 -7.73
N TYR A 179 9.82 -28.56 -7.43
CA TYR A 179 9.47 -29.72 -8.24
C TYR A 179 8.98 -30.87 -7.35
N CYS A 180 8.00 -31.62 -7.86
CA CYS A 180 7.58 -32.89 -7.27
C CYS A 180 7.57 -33.97 -8.36
N ASN A 181 8.33 -35.05 -8.18
CA ASN A 181 8.49 -36.13 -9.15
C ASN A 181 8.79 -35.59 -10.56
N LEU A 182 9.79 -34.69 -10.68
CA LEU A 182 10.22 -34.00 -11.91
C LEU A 182 9.20 -33.04 -12.52
N ILE A 183 8.04 -32.82 -11.92
CA ILE A 183 7.03 -31.89 -12.39
C ILE A 183 7.25 -30.55 -11.69
N HIS A 184 7.32 -29.47 -12.47
CA HIS A 184 7.41 -28.11 -11.94
C HIS A 184 6.09 -27.75 -11.23
N THR A 185 6.17 -27.34 -9.97
CA THR A 185 5.02 -26.90 -9.19
C THR A 185 5.00 -25.37 -9.17
N SER A 186 4.42 -24.76 -10.21
CA SER A 186 4.40 -23.30 -10.40
C SER A 186 3.72 -22.54 -9.25
N ASP A 187 2.72 -23.15 -8.63
CA ASP A 187 1.97 -22.62 -7.48
C ASP A 187 2.50 -23.16 -6.14
N GLY A 188 3.68 -23.80 -6.15
CA GLY A 188 4.32 -24.35 -4.98
C GLY A 188 3.61 -25.55 -4.37
N GLY A 189 3.45 -25.54 -3.07
CA GLY A 189 2.72 -26.58 -2.36
C GLY A 189 3.31 -26.93 -0.99
N THR A 190 2.93 -28.09 -0.48
CA THR A 190 3.27 -28.55 0.87
C THR A 190 4.78 -28.73 1.09
N HIS A 191 5.54 -29.14 0.08
CA HIS A 191 7.00 -29.26 0.14
C HIS A 191 7.69 -27.91 0.29
N GLU A 192 7.20 -26.86 -0.42
CA GLU A 192 7.68 -25.50 -0.21
C GLU A 192 7.34 -24.98 1.19
N THR A 193 6.11 -25.24 1.66
CA THR A 193 5.70 -24.84 3.00
C THR A 193 6.62 -25.46 4.06
N GLY A 194 6.94 -26.74 3.94
CA GLY A 194 7.88 -27.42 4.83
C GLY A 194 9.28 -26.84 4.76
N PHE A 195 9.78 -26.56 3.55
CA PHE A 195 11.09 -25.93 3.35
C PHE A 195 11.16 -24.55 4.01
N TRP A 196 10.19 -23.66 3.74
CA TRP A 196 10.17 -22.32 4.31
C TRP A 196 10.01 -22.32 5.84
N ASN A 197 9.22 -23.25 6.39
CA ASN A 197 9.11 -23.42 7.83
C ASN A 197 10.45 -23.81 8.46
N ALA A 198 11.18 -24.73 7.84
CA ALA A 198 12.49 -25.16 8.30
C ALA A 198 13.50 -24.00 8.31
N ILE A 199 13.57 -23.23 7.21
CA ILE A 199 14.46 -22.08 7.09
C ILE A 199 14.09 -20.99 8.12
N LEU A 200 12.81 -20.62 8.22
CA LEU A 200 12.35 -19.59 9.16
C LEU A 200 12.63 -19.98 10.64
N LYS A 201 12.36 -21.24 10.99
CA LYS A 201 12.65 -21.76 12.35
C LYS A 201 14.15 -21.79 12.61
N GLY A 202 14.96 -22.20 11.63
CA GLY A 202 16.41 -22.21 11.75
C GLY A 202 17.00 -20.80 11.93
N VAL A 203 16.50 -19.81 11.18
CA VAL A 203 16.86 -18.39 11.35
C VAL A 203 16.54 -17.92 12.77
N LYS A 204 15.34 -18.25 13.30
CA LYS A 204 14.94 -17.86 14.65
C LYS A 204 15.78 -18.54 15.73
N SER A 205 16.01 -19.84 15.61
CA SER A 205 16.87 -20.60 16.54
C SER A 205 18.30 -20.03 16.56
N TYR A 206 18.88 -19.73 15.39
CA TYR A 206 20.20 -19.12 15.32
C TYR A 206 20.22 -17.71 15.92
N GLY A 207 19.18 -16.90 15.67
CA GLY A 207 19.05 -15.57 16.27
C GLY A 207 18.98 -15.60 17.80
N GLU A 208 18.27 -16.57 18.37
CA GLU A 208 18.24 -16.82 19.82
C GLU A 208 19.63 -17.20 20.34
N LEU A 209 20.36 -18.07 19.64
CA LEU A 209 21.70 -18.50 20.00
C LEU A 209 22.69 -17.32 20.08
N VAL A 210 22.61 -16.37 19.12
CA VAL A 210 23.46 -15.18 19.07
C VAL A 210 22.92 -13.99 19.87
N GLY A 211 21.78 -14.14 20.58
CA GLY A 211 21.17 -13.12 21.44
C GLY A 211 20.50 -11.97 20.68
N ASN A 212 20.19 -12.10 19.39
CA ASN A 212 19.59 -11.05 18.57
C ASN A 212 18.06 -11.12 18.59
N LYS A 213 17.42 -10.31 19.44
CA LYS A 213 15.95 -10.27 19.61
C LYS A 213 15.19 -9.80 18.37
N LYS A 214 15.81 -9.05 17.44
CA LYS A 214 15.13 -8.57 16.23
C LYS A 214 14.72 -9.70 15.27
N VAL A 215 15.38 -10.85 15.35
CA VAL A 215 15.08 -12.02 14.53
C VAL A 215 13.65 -12.56 14.73
N ALA A 216 13.04 -12.30 15.88
CA ALA A 216 11.66 -12.69 16.16
C ALA A 216 10.64 -12.08 15.18
N GLN A 217 10.94 -10.90 14.61
CA GLN A 217 10.06 -10.15 13.69
C GLN A 217 10.20 -10.60 12.23
N ILE A 218 11.20 -11.44 11.92
CA ILE A 218 11.45 -11.94 10.56
C ILE A 218 10.33 -12.90 10.16
N ILE A 219 9.83 -12.73 8.93
CA ILE A 219 8.85 -13.59 8.29
C ILE A 219 9.40 -14.18 6.99
N LYS A 220 8.66 -15.11 6.37
CA LYS A 220 9.06 -15.80 5.14
C LYS A 220 9.47 -14.81 4.03
N GLU A 221 8.71 -13.74 3.84
CA GLU A 221 8.94 -12.75 2.80
C GLU A 221 10.28 -12.02 2.95
N ASP A 222 10.72 -11.77 4.18
CA ASP A 222 12.01 -11.12 4.45
C ASP A 222 13.18 -12.03 4.05
N ILE A 223 13.03 -13.35 4.22
CA ILE A 223 14.04 -14.36 3.89
C ILE A 223 14.05 -14.65 2.38
N SER A 224 12.86 -14.75 1.76
CA SER A 224 12.72 -15.11 0.35
C SER A 224 13.18 -14.03 -0.61
N SER A 225 13.23 -12.77 -0.20
CA SER A 225 13.44 -11.61 -1.07
C SER A 225 14.74 -11.64 -1.90
N HIS A 226 15.75 -12.38 -1.46
CA HIS A 226 17.05 -12.50 -2.14
C HIS A 226 17.49 -13.96 -2.35
N LEU A 227 16.59 -14.90 -2.13
CA LEU A 227 16.91 -16.31 -2.26
C LEU A 227 16.88 -16.74 -3.72
N CYS A 228 17.93 -17.43 -4.12
CA CYS A 228 18.04 -18.16 -5.36
C CYS A 228 18.16 -19.65 -5.03
N GLY A 229 17.22 -20.46 -5.53
CA GLY A 229 17.23 -21.86 -5.13
C GLY A 229 16.26 -22.76 -5.88
N ILE A 230 16.50 -24.05 -5.68
CA ILE A 230 15.70 -25.14 -6.24
C ILE A 230 15.43 -26.15 -5.15
N VAL A 231 14.20 -26.63 -5.09
CA VAL A 231 13.78 -27.75 -4.24
C VAL A 231 13.13 -28.80 -5.11
N SER A 232 13.60 -30.05 -5.01
CA SER A 232 13.08 -31.19 -5.75
C SER A 232 12.69 -32.31 -4.77
N LEU A 233 11.41 -32.64 -4.76
CA LEU A 233 10.81 -33.69 -3.93
C LEU A 233 10.49 -34.91 -4.79
N PHE A 234 10.83 -36.09 -4.30
CA PHE A 234 10.42 -37.38 -4.86
C PHE A 234 9.64 -38.14 -3.79
N ILE A 235 8.38 -38.45 -4.06
CA ILE A 235 7.52 -39.21 -3.17
C ILE A 235 6.66 -40.21 -3.91
N SER A 236 6.28 -41.28 -3.24
CA SER A 236 5.23 -42.20 -3.67
C SER A 236 3.87 -41.51 -3.52
N ASN A 237 2.96 -41.64 -4.48
CA ASN A 237 1.57 -41.20 -4.41
C ASN A 237 1.37 -39.70 -4.06
N PRO A 238 1.97 -38.74 -4.79
CA PRO A 238 1.70 -37.32 -4.57
C PRO A 238 0.26 -36.96 -4.93
N THR A 239 -0.37 -36.08 -4.14
CA THR A 239 -1.65 -35.48 -4.46
C THR A 239 -1.46 -34.01 -4.89
N PHE A 240 -2.19 -33.59 -5.92
CA PHE A 240 -2.11 -32.24 -6.48
C PHE A 240 -3.49 -31.56 -6.49
N SER A 241 -3.51 -30.23 -6.52
CA SER A 241 -4.76 -29.45 -6.56
C SER A 241 -5.54 -29.57 -7.87
N GLY A 242 -4.92 -30.07 -8.96
CA GLY A 242 -5.53 -30.18 -10.26
C GLY A 242 -4.76 -31.09 -11.22
N GLN A 243 -5.29 -31.30 -12.43
CA GLN A 243 -4.68 -32.15 -13.44
C GLN A 243 -3.36 -31.58 -14.01
N THR A 244 -3.19 -30.27 -13.99
CA THR A 244 -1.94 -29.58 -14.39
C THR A 244 -0.78 -29.83 -13.43
N LYS A 245 -1.10 -30.24 -12.19
CA LYS A 245 -0.13 -30.55 -11.11
C LYS A 245 0.72 -29.37 -10.67
N ASP A 246 0.16 -28.16 -10.78
CA ASP A 246 0.86 -26.91 -10.45
C ASP A 246 1.11 -26.75 -8.94
N LYS A 247 0.34 -27.42 -8.09
CA LYS A 247 0.43 -27.31 -6.63
C LYS A 247 0.35 -28.68 -5.94
N LEU A 248 1.36 -29.01 -5.14
CA LEU A 248 1.34 -30.21 -4.30
C LEU A 248 0.48 -29.99 -3.04
N THR A 249 -0.39 -30.95 -2.71
CA THR A 249 -1.34 -30.86 -1.57
C THR A 249 -1.18 -31.93 -0.51
N THR A 250 -0.25 -32.87 -0.66
CA THR A 250 0.03 -33.96 0.30
C THR A 250 0.49 -33.38 1.65
N GLN A 251 -0.36 -33.41 2.69
CA GLN A 251 -0.14 -32.67 3.95
C GLN A 251 1.02 -33.22 4.79
N GLU A 252 1.26 -34.51 4.75
CA GLU A 252 2.32 -35.22 5.51
C GLU A 252 3.71 -34.69 5.11
N VAL A 253 3.86 -34.21 3.89
CA VAL A 253 5.11 -33.66 3.35
C VAL A 253 5.60 -32.44 4.14
N ILE A 254 4.70 -31.60 4.67
CA ILE A 254 5.08 -30.38 5.39
C ILE A 254 6.02 -30.71 6.54
N LYS A 255 5.58 -31.57 7.45
CA LYS A 255 6.36 -31.93 8.65
C LYS A 255 7.59 -32.77 8.30
N ALA A 256 7.49 -33.68 7.34
CA ALA A 256 8.60 -34.51 6.91
C ALA A 256 9.76 -33.66 6.34
N VAL A 257 9.45 -32.71 5.48
CA VAL A 257 10.42 -31.77 4.90
C VAL A 257 10.99 -30.84 5.96
N GLU A 258 10.13 -30.24 6.80
CA GLU A 258 10.55 -29.32 7.86
C GLU A 258 11.54 -30.00 8.81
N ASN A 259 11.22 -31.20 9.32
CA ASN A 259 12.07 -31.94 10.26
C ASN A 259 13.40 -32.38 9.63
N SER A 260 13.40 -32.71 8.33
CA SER A 260 14.61 -33.14 7.62
C SER A 260 15.58 -32.00 7.34
N ILE A 261 15.09 -30.78 7.16
CA ILE A 261 15.89 -29.61 6.70
C ILE A 261 16.34 -28.75 7.87
N LYS A 262 15.49 -28.54 8.90
CA LYS A 262 15.72 -27.59 9.98
C LYS A 262 17.11 -27.74 10.63
N GLY A 263 17.44 -28.96 11.13
CA GLY A 263 18.71 -29.18 11.80
C GLY A 263 19.94 -29.03 10.89
N LEU A 264 19.80 -29.38 9.61
CA LEU A 264 20.87 -29.18 8.62
C LEU A 264 21.10 -27.69 8.33
N PHE A 265 20.03 -26.88 8.34
CA PHE A 265 20.16 -25.45 8.15
C PHE A 265 20.75 -24.75 9.37
N GLU A 266 20.38 -25.14 10.58
CA GLU A 266 20.98 -24.66 11.82
C GLU A 266 22.49 -24.98 11.87
N ASN A 267 22.89 -26.19 11.49
CA ASN A 267 24.30 -26.57 11.38
C ASN A 267 25.03 -25.74 10.30
N TRP A 268 24.40 -25.50 9.14
CA TRP A 268 24.99 -24.69 8.07
C TRP A 268 25.24 -23.24 8.55
N LEU A 269 24.30 -22.65 9.30
CA LEU A 269 24.46 -21.31 9.90
C LEU A 269 25.58 -21.27 10.95
N THR A 270 25.70 -22.30 11.78
CA THR A 270 26.72 -22.34 12.84
C THR A 270 28.12 -22.65 12.32
N ASN A 271 28.27 -23.30 11.17
CA ASN A 271 29.56 -23.63 10.57
C ASN A 271 30.33 -22.41 10.05
N ASP A 272 29.62 -21.31 9.67
CA ASP A 272 30.22 -20.05 9.23
C ASP A 272 29.53 -18.85 9.89
N PRO A 273 29.85 -18.55 11.16
CA PRO A 273 29.16 -17.51 11.93
C PRO A 273 29.29 -16.11 11.30
N LYS A 274 30.42 -15.81 10.65
CA LYS A 274 30.66 -14.50 10.05
C LYS A 274 29.68 -14.21 8.92
N ASN A 275 29.60 -15.10 7.95
CA ASN A 275 28.70 -14.93 6.80
C ASN A 275 27.22 -15.13 7.22
N SER A 276 26.94 -15.99 8.20
CA SER A 276 25.60 -16.18 8.74
C SER A 276 25.07 -14.95 9.47
N ASN A 277 25.91 -14.26 10.25
CA ASN A 277 25.53 -12.99 10.87
C ASN A 277 25.21 -11.92 9.82
N GLN A 278 26.02 -11.80 8.76
CA GLN A 278 25.77 -10.87 7.66
C GLN A 278 24.45 -11.20 6.94
N LEU A 279 24.17 -12.49 6.75
CA LEU A 279 22.91 -12.96 6.18
C LEU A 279 21.71 -12.58 7.07
N ILE A 280 21.80 -12.83 8.38
CA ILE A 280 20.75 -12.48 9.35
C ILE A 280 20.52 -10.95 9.40
N GLU A 281 21.58 -10.16 9.37
CA GLU A 281 21.49 -8.70 9.30
C GLU A 281 20.73 -8.24 8.05
N SER A 282 20.95 -8.90 6.91
CA SER A 282 20.21 -8.61 5.68
C SER A 282 18.70 -8.88 5.83
N PHE A 283 18.32 -9.97 6.51
CA PHE A 283 16.93 -10.30 6.78
C PHE A 283 16.28 -9.31 7.77
N ILE A 284 17.03 -8.87 8.79
CA ILE A 284 16.57 -7.83 9.73
C ILE A 284 16.33 -6.52 8.99
N ALA A 285 17.25 -6.10 8.12
CA ALA A 285 17.10 -4.88 7.33
C ALA A 285 15.83 -4.92 6.46
N LYS A 286 15.51 -6.07 5.86
CA LYS A 286 14.27 -6.27 5.10
C LYS A 286 13.02 -6.24 5.99
N SER A 287 13.10 -6.86 7.17
CA SER A 287 12.01 -6.81 8.15
C SER A 287 11.75 -5.37 8.62
N ASP A 288 12.80 -4.60 8.93
CA ASP A 288 12.69 -3.19 9.34
C ASP A 288 12.09 -2.33 8.19
N GLU A 289 12.50 -2.55 6.93
CA GLU A 289 11.94 -1.88 5.75
C GLU A 289 10.44 -2.20 5.58
N ARG A 290 10.06 -3.47 5.72
CA ARG A 290 8.65 -3.92 5.63
C ARG A 290 7.80 -3.29 6.73
N ILE A 291 8.29 -3.28 7.97
CA ILE A 291 7.61 -2.67 9.13
C ILE A 291 7.46 -1.17 8.90
N ARG A 292 8.50 -0.48 8.44
CA ARG A 292 8.44 0.95 8.11
C ARG A 292 7.38 1.24 7.04
N LYS A 293 7.37 0.51 5.93
CA LYS A 293 6.37 0.65 4.86
C LYS A 293 4.94 0.35 5.36
N LYS A 294 4.79 -0.61 6.27
CA LYS A 294 3.49 -0.90 6.90
C LYS A 294 3.04 0.27 7.77
N ASN A 295 3.92 0.81 8.61
CA ASN A 295 3.61 1.94 9.48
C ASN A 295 3.28 3.20 8.67
N GLU A 296 4.02 3.48 7.59
CA GLU A 296 3.71 4.58 6.65
C GLU A 296 2.32 4.41 6.02
N LYS A 297 1.97 3.20 5.55
CA LYS A 297 0.63 2.89 5.03
C LYS A 297 -0.46 2.99 6.10
N GLU A 298 -0.19 2.58 7.33
CA GLU A 298 -1.15 2.72 8.45
C GLU A 298 -1.34 4.18 8.85
N THR A 299 -0.29 4.99 8.83
CA THR A 299 -0.37 6.43 9.08
C THR A 299 -1.19 7.12 7.99
N LEU A 300 -0.96 6.80 6.71
CA LEU A 300 -1.77 7.26 5.59
C LEU A 300 -3.24 6.77 5.69
N ARG A 301 -3.47 5.54 6.12
CA ARG A 301 -4.82 5.00 6.37
C ARG A 301 -5.50 5.69 7.55
N LYS A 302 -4.78 5.95 8.65
CA LYS A 302 -5.31 6.69 9.81
C LYS A 302 -5.66 8.13 9.44
N SER A 303 -4.89 8.80 8.59
CA SER A 303 -5.21 10.13 8.06
C SER A 303 -6.42 10.10 7.11
N ALA A 304 -6.57 9.08 6.28
CA ALA A 304 -7.75 8.88 5.44
C ALA A 304 -9.01 8.55 6.28
N ILE A 305 -8.88 7.76 7.35
CA ILE A 305 -9.98 7.45 8.28
C ILE A 305 -10.33 8.68 9.14
N LYS A 306 -9.36 9.54 9.51
CA LYS A 306 -9.64 10.86 10.13
C LYS A 306 -10.46 11.76 9.20
N LYS A 307 -10.18 11.79 7.90
CA LYS A 307 -11.03 12.47 6.89
C LYS A 307 -12.47 11.93 6.86
N LEU A 308 -12.66 10.63 7.00
CA LEU A 308 -13.99 9.97 7.06
C LEU A 308 -14.77 10.28 8.36
N ARG A 309 -14.14 10.86 9.39
CA ARG A 309 -14.77 11.24 10.68
C ARG A 309 -14.97 12.74 10.83
N LEU A 310 -14.85 13.52 9.77
CA LEU A 310 -15.15 14.95 9.80
C LEU A 310 -16.63 15.18 10.08
N PRO A 311 -16.98 16.26 10.82
CA PRO A 311 -18.37 16.60 11.10
C PRO A 311 -19.18 16.75 9.82
N GLY A 312 -20.38 16.17 9.76
CA GLY A 312 -21.24 16.23 8.58
C GLY A 312 -21.66 17.65 8.15
N LYS A 313 -21.57 18.61 9.08
CA LYS A 313 -21.83 20.04 8.80
C LYS A 313 -20.67 20.75 8.10
N LEU A 314 -19.42 20.20 8.12
CA LEU A 314 -18.29 20.78 7.42
C LEU A 314 -18.45 20.59 5.90
N SER A 315 -18.35 21.70 5.17
CA SER A 315 -18.17 21.68 3.73
C SER A 315 -16.68 21.90 3.41
N ASP A 316 -15.91 20.83 3.31
CA ASP A 316 -14.46 20.86 3.14
C ASP A 316 -14.05 21.35 1.74
N CYS A 317 -12.80 21.83 1.59
CA CYS A 317 -12.21 22.17 0.31
C CYS A 317 -11.58 20.93 -0.36
N LEU A 318 -11.34 21.03 -1.67
CA LEU A 318 -10.72 19.96 -2.44
C LEU A 318 -9.21 19.87 -2.20
N GLN A 319 -8.59 20.97 -1.81
CA GLN A 319 -7.15 21.03 -1.55
C GLN A 319 -6.77 20.19 -0.34
N ASN A 320 -5.76 19.35 -0.51
CA ASN A 320 -5.26 18.45 0.54
C ASN A 320 -4.06 19.01 1.31
N THR A 321 -3.50 20.14 0.86
CA THR A 321 -2.35 20.80 1.50
C THR A 321 -2.82 21.97 2.35
N LYS A 322 -2.12 22.23 3.49
CA LYS A 322 -2.37 23.37 4.37
C LYS A 322 -2.20 24.70 3.63
N GLN A 323 -1.13 24.81 2.85
CA GLN A 323 -0.75 26.05 2.17
C GLN A 323 -1.82 26.54 1.19
N GLY A 324 -2.28 27.76 1.34
CA GLY A 324 -3.30 28.40 0.53
C GLY A 324 -4.74 28.01 0.90
N SER A 325 -4.97 27.09 1.85
CA SER A 325 -6.31 26.66 2.25
C SER A 325 -6.90 27.54 3.36
N GLU A 326 -8.22 27.72 3.35
CA GLU A 326 -8.94 28.61 4.25
C GLU A 326 -10.15 27.91 4.87
N LEU A 327 -10.34 28.04 6.19
CA LEU A 327 -11.55 27.62 6.90
C LEU A 327 -12.34 28.85 7.34
N PHE A 328 -13.57 29.00 6.86
CA PHE A 328 -14.52 29.98 7.34
C PHE A 328 -15.40 29.36 8.42
N ILE A 329 -15.37 29.94 9.62
CA ILE A 329 -16.26 29.60 10.72
C ILE A 329 -17.43 30.57 10.67
N VAL A 330 -18.63 30.08 10.39
CA VAL A 330 -19.80 30.90 10.05
C VAL A 330 -20.90 30.72 11.09
N GLU A 331 -21.55 31.79 11.47
CA GLU A 331 -22.69 31.77 12.39
C GLU A 331 -23.94 31.21 11.73
N GLY A 332 -24.45 30.09 12.30
CA GLY A 332 -25.71 29.49 11.90
C GLY A 332 -25.76 28.78 10.55
N ASP A 333 -26.80 28.01 10.36
CA ASP A 333 -27.01 27.24 9.11
C ASP A 333 -27.44 28.13 7.94
N SER A 334 -28.13 29.26 8.17
CA SER A 334 -28.60 30.17 7.14
C SER A 334 -27.42 30.87 6.42
N ALA A 335 -26.57 31.55 7.18
CA ALA A 335 -25.35 32.16 6.64
C ALA A 335 -24.39 31.10 6.10
N GLY A 336 -24.31 29.92 6.78
CA GLY A 336 -23.58 28.77 6.31
C GLY A 336 -24.04 28.28 4.93
N GLY A 337 -25.33 28.31 4.62
CA GLY A 337 -25.89 27.97 3.31
C GLY A 337 -25.44 28.91 2.21
N SER A 338 -25.53 30.23 2.44
CA SER A 338 -25.05 31.26 1.51
C SER A 338 -23.54 31.18 1.30
N ALA A 339 -22.77 30.99 2.38
CA ALA A 339 -21.31 30.83 2.31
C ALA A 339 -20.87 29.57 1.54
N LYS A 340 -21.57 28.44 1.71
CA LYS A 340 -21.32 27.20 0.94
C LYS A 340 -21.49 27.40 -0.56
N GLN A 341 -22.43 28.23 -0.99
CA GLN A 341 -22.65 28.56 -2.39
C GLN A 341 -21.65 29.59 -2.91
N ALA A 342 -21.23 30.52 -2.06
CA ALA A 342 -20.33 31.62 -2.38
C ALA A 342 -18.85 31.21 -2.49
N ARG A 343 -18.42 30.17 -1.76
CA ARG A 343 -17.01 29.76 -1.60
C ARG A 343 -16.35 29.29 -2.90
N ASP A 344 -15.05 29.42 -2.97
CA ASP A 344 -14.24 28.63 -3.90
C ASP A 344 -13.99 27.25 -3.32
N ARG A 345 -14.54 26.21 -3.96
CA ARG A 345 -14.45 24.81 -3.49
C ARG A 345 -13.04 24.26 -3.52
N ASN A 346 -12.14 24.85 -4.28
CA ASN A 346 -10.78 24.36 -4.39
C ASN A 346 -10.01 24.55 -3.09
N PHE A 347 -10.11 25.73 -2.45
CA PHE A 347 -9.29 26.06 -1.29
C PHE A 347 -10.06 26.60 -0.07
N GLN A 348 -11.38 26.87 -0.18
CA GLN A 348 -12.20 27.39 0.92
C GLN A 348 -13.12 26.32 1.49
N ALA A 349 -13.03 26.10 2.80
CA ALA A 349 -13.91 25.25 3.60
C ALA A 349 -14.85 26.09 4.44
N ILE A 350 -16.07 25.58 4.71
CA ILE A 350 -17.09 26.26 5.53
C ILE A 350 -17.51 25.35 6.68
N LEU A 351 -17.43 25.86 7.91
CA LEU A 351 -17.95 25.25 9.12
C LEU A 351 -19.03 26.13 9.74
N PRO A 352 -20.33 25.81 9.60
CA PRO A 352 -21.38 26.51 10.33
C PRO A 352 -21.40 26.10 11.80
N LEU A 353 -21.53 27.05 12.71
CA LEU A 353 -21.72 26.83 14.13
C LEU A 353 -23.21 26.94 14.51
N LYS A 354 -23.68 26.01 15.33
CA LYS A 354 -25.06 26.05 15.86
C LYS A 354 -25.13 26.83 17.14
N GLY A 355 -25.23 28.16 17.00
CA GLY A 355 -25.34 29.08 18.14
C GLY A 355 -23.99 29.40 18.82
N LYS A 356 -24.07 29.94 20.02
CA LYS A 356 -22.92 30.41 20.82
C LYS A 356 -22.13 29.20 21.35
N ILE A 357 -20.82 29.20 21.17
CA ILE A 357 -19.95 28.18 21.76
C ILE A 357 -19.83 28.40 23.28
N LEU A 358 -19.39 27.35 23.96
CA LEU A 358 -19.14 27.42 25.40
C LEU A 358 -18.02 28.43 25.71
N ASN A 359 -18.25 29.28 26.74
CA ASN A 359 -17.18 30.13 27.25
C ASN A 359 -16.15 29.27 28.00
N VAL A 360 -14.98 29.09 27.41
CA VAL A 360 -13.92 28.22 27.96
C VAL A 360 -13.27 28.76 29.21
N MET A 361 -13.28 30.09 29.41
CA MET A 361 -12.73 30.74 30.63
C MET A 361 -13.59 30.46 31.88
N SER A 362 -14.89 30.27 31.72
CA SER A 362 -15.81 29.98 32.82
C SER A 362 -16.13 28.50 33.02
N SER A 363 -15.53 27.60 32.20
CA SER A 363 -15.87 26.19 32.14
C SER A 363 -14.66 25.30 32.50
N THR A 364 -14.93 24.07 32.96
CA THR A 364 -13.90 23.06 33.20
C THR A 364 -13.45 22.42 31.88
N THR A 365 -12.21 21.92 31.81
CA THR A 365 -11.66 21.23 30.66
C THR A 365 -12.53 20.04 30.22
N GLU A 366 -13.11 19.31 31.18
CA GLU A 366 -14.03 18.20 30.90
C GLU A 366 -15.29 18.65 30.16
N LYS A 367 -15.93 19.74 30.61
CA LYS A 367 -17.11 20.31 29.95
C LYS A 367 -16.79 20.84 28.56
N MET A 368 -15.61 21.43 28.39
CA MET A 368 -15.13 21.91 27.12
C MET A 368 -14.99 20.75 26.12
N LEU A 369 -14.35 19.64 26.51
CA LEU A 369 -14.16 18.46 25.67
C LEU A 369 -15.46 17.72 25.33
N LEU A 370 -16.51 17.86 26.16
CA LEU A 370 -17.84 17.30 25.89
C LEU A 370 -18.70 18.21 24.99
N ASN A 371 -18.30 19.46 24.76
CA ASN A 371 -19.04 20.38 23.91
C ASN A 371 -18.91 19.99 22.43
N GLN A 372 -20.05 19.74 21.77
CA GLN A 372 -20.09 19.25 20.39
C GLN A 372 -19.49 20.24 19.39
N GLU A 373 -19.75 21.56 19.55
CA GLU A 373 -19.26 22.60 18.65
C GLU A 373 -17.74 22.72 18.72
N ILE A 374 -17.17 22.69 19.93
CA ILE A 374 -15.71 22.70 20.16
C ILE A 374 -15.08 21.42 19.59
N ASN A 375 -15.69 20.27 19.84
CA ASN A 375 -15.21 18.99 19.30
C ASN A 375 -15.21 18.98 17.77
N ASP A 376 -16.27 19.48 17.15
CA ASP A 376 -16.38 19.59 15.71
C ASP A 376 -15.34 20.55 15.14
N LEU A 377 -15.10 21.67 15.82
CA LEU A 377 -14.07 22.65 15.44
C LEU A 377 -12.67 22.02 15.48
N CYS A 378 -12.30 21.33 16.57
CA CYS A 378 -11.02 20.63 16.69
C CYS A 378 -10.84 19.56 15.60
N LYS A 379 -11.89 18.77 15.34
CA LYS A 379 -11.87 17.77 14.25
C LYS A 379 -11.69 18.41 12.87
N CYS A 380 -12.35 19.54 12.61
CA CYS A 380 -12.19 20.29 11.36
C CYS A 380 -10.77 20.82 11.19
N LEU A 381 -10.21 21.39 12.25
CA LEU A 381 -8.85 21.93 12.27
C LEU A 381 -7.78 20.83 12.21
N GLY A 382 -8.10 19.60 12.65
CA GLY A 382 -7.18 18.47 12.69
C GLY A 382 -6.23 18.51 13.89
N VAL A 383 -6.50 19.33 14.91
CA VAL A 383 -5.67 19.54 16.10
C VAL A 383 -6.47 19.32 17.39
N ASP A 384 -5.78 18.99 18.47
CA ASP A 384 -6.33 18.90 19.82
C ASP A 384 -6.19 20.25 20.55
N VAL A 385 -6.64 20.34 21.82
CA VAL A 385 -6.62 21.58 22.64
C VAL A 385 -5.56 21.54 23.74
N GLY A 386 -5.11 22.71 24.20
CA GLY A 386 -4.16 22.88 25.31
C GLY A 386 -2.83 22.18 25.04
N ASP A 387 -2.32 21.44 26.04
CA ASP A 387 -1.00 20.77 25.96
C ASP A 387 -0.91 19.71 24.84
N LYS A 388 -2.03 19.26 24.28
CA LYS A 388 -2.08 18.30 23.17
C LYS A 388 -2.15 18.96 21.79
N PHE A 389 -2.17 20.29 21.75
CA PHE A 389 -2.16 21.02 20.51
C PHE A 389 -0.85 20.75 19.73
N ASN A 390 -0.97 20.46 18.45
CA ASN A 390 0.19 20.26 17.57
C ASN A 390 -0.03 21.02 16.26
N TYR A 391 0.71 22.08 16.08
CA TYR A 391 0.64 22.98 14.93
C TYR A 391 0.87 22.31 13.59
N GLU A 392 1.72 21.28 13.53
CA GLU A 392 2.03 20.53 12.32
C GLU A 392 0.83 19.75 11.76
N ASN A 393 -0.15 19.43 12.63
CA ASN A 393 -1.36 18.73 12.23
C ASN A 393 -2.46 19.66 11.70
N LEU A 394 -2.24 20.98 11.73
CA LEU A 394 -3.22 21.97 11.30
C LEU A 394 -3.55 21.81 9.81
N ARG A 395 -4.86 21.72 9.51
CA ARG A 395 -5.34 21.43 8.15
C ARG A 395 -5.46 22.65 7.25
N TYR A 396 -5.64 23.83 7.81
CA TYR A 396 -5.85 25.07 7.05
C TYR A 396 -4.81 26.11 7.39
N GLU A 397 -4.39 26.88 6.37
CA GLU A 397 -3.45 27.99 6.59
C GLU A 397 -4.13 29.18 7.25
N LYS A 398 -5.37 29.52 6.83
CA LYS A 398 -6.13 30.62 7.40
C LYS A 398 -7.41 30.13 8.04
N ILE A 399 -7.67 30.60 9.24
CA ILE A 399 -8.91 30.38 9.98
C ILE A 399 -9.61 31.73 10.07
N ILE A 400 -10.79 31.83 9.46
CA ILE A 400 -11.50 33.09 9.30
C ILE A 400 -12.83 33.01 10.04
N ILE A 401 -12.97 33.80 11.09
CA ILE A 401 -14.24 33.96 11.83
C ILE A 401 -15.12 34.92 11.03
N MET A 402 -16.32 34.47 10.67
CA MET A 402 -17.28 35.26 9.89
C MET A 402 -18.65 35.20 10.58
N THR A 403 -18.95 36.21 11.36
CA THR A 403 -20.18 36.38 12.15
C THR A 403 -20.99 37.56 11.65
N ASP A 404 -22.26 37.63 12.03
CA ASP A 404 -23.14 38.74 11.72
C ASP A 404 -22.63 40.02 12.39
N ALA A 405 -22.93 41.18 11.78
CA ALA A 405 -22.49 42.49 12.27
C ALA A 405 -23.46 43.05 13.31
N ASP A 406 -23.89 42.21 14.26
CA ASP A 406 -24.74 42.54 15.37
C ASP A 406 -24.12 42.15 16.71
N VAL A 407 -24.83 42.40 17.84
CA VAL A 407 -24.33 42.10 19.17
C VAL A 407 -24.16 40.60 19.43
N ASP A 408 -24.98 39.76 18.84
CA ASP A 408 -24.88 38.30 18.97
C ASP A 408 -23.66 37.77 18.18
N GLY A 409 -23.44 38.24 16.96
CA GLY A 409 -22.26 37.90 16.18
C GLY A 409 -20.95 38.38 16.82
N ALA A 410 -20.95 39.59 17.42
CA ALA A 410 -19.81 40.10 18.19
C ALA A 410 -19.51 39.19 19.39
N HIS A 411 -20.56 38.71 20.07
CA HIS A 411 -20.40 37.78 21.20
C HIS A 411 -19.85 36.42 20.76
N ILE A 412 -20.34 35.85 19.66
CA ILE A 412 -19.81 34.61 19.09
C ILE A 412 -18.34 34.75 18.70
N ALA A 413 -17.98 35.86 18.03
CA ALA A 413 -16.59 36.17 17.69
C ALA A 413 -15.71 36.24 18.97
N SER A 414 -16.17 36.92 20.02
CA SER A 414 -15.45 37.02 21.30
C SER A 414 -15.24 35.66 21.96
N LEU A 415 -16.24 34.78 21.95
CA LEU A 415 -16.12 33.42 22.47
C LEU A 415 -15.12 32.58 21.67
N LEU A 416 -15.13 32.67 20.34
CA LEU A 416 -14.18 32.00 19.47
C LEU A 416 -12.76 32.53 19.68
N LEU A 417 -12.57 33.84 19.73
CA LEU A 417 -11.27 34.45 20.03
C LEU A 417 -10.73 34.00 21.39
N THR A 418 -11.60 33.98 22.43
CA THR A 418 -11.24 33.45 23.77
C THR A 418 -10.80 31.99 23.69
N PHE A 419 -11.54 31.15 22.94
CA PHE A 419 -11.18 29.75 22.75
C PHE A 419 -9.81 29.60 22.07
N PHE A 420 -9.58 30.27 20.95
CA PHE A 420 -8.30 30.20 20.24
C PHE A 420 -7.14 30.75 21.08
N PHE A 421 -7.36 31.87 21.76
CA PHE A 421 -6.34 32.49 22.60
C PHE A 421 -5.88 31.58 23.75
N THR A 422 -6.85 30.89 24.42
CA THR A 422 -6.55 30.07 25.59
C THR A 422 -6.13 28.65 25.25
N GLN A 423 -6.68 28.06 24.20
CA GLN A 423 -6.50 26.64 23.87
C GLN A 423 -5.55 26.39 22.68
N MET A 424 -5.35 27.37 21.81
CA MET A 424 -4.54 27.25 20.59
C MET A 424 -3.74 28.55 20.31
N PRO A 425 -2.93 29.05 21.28
CA PRO A 425 -2.26 30.35 21.16
C PRO A 425 -1.31 30.44 19.96
N GLU A 426 -0.73 29.33 19.54
CA GLU A 426 0.16 29.29 18.36
C GLU A 426 -0.54 29.74 17.07
N LEU A 427 -1.87 29.62 16.96
CA LEU A 427 -2.61 30.12 15.79
C LEU A 427 -2.59 31.65 15.68
N ILE A 428 -2.54 32.32 16.82
CA ILE A 428 -2.45 33.80 16.91
C ILE A 428 -1.00 34.24 16.67
N LEU A 429 -0.05 33.55 17.32
CA LEU A 429 1.38 33.86 17.19
C LEU A 429 1.91 33.63 15.75
N ASN A 430 1.35 32.65 15.04
CA ASN A 430 1.73 32.34 13.66
C ASN A 430 0.82 32.98 12.60
N GLU A 431 0.00 33.97 12.98
CA GLU A 431 -0.82 34.77 12.06
C GLU A 431 -1.82 33.96 11.22
N ASN A 432 -2.38 32.86 11.80
CA ASN A 432 -3.35 32.02 11.10
C ASN A 432 -4.81 32.44 11.32
N LEU A 433 -5.10 33.30 12.32
CA LEU A 433 -6.45 33.64 12.73
C LEU A 433 -6.88 35.03 12.23
N TYR A 434 -8.04 35.09 11.61
CA TYR A 434 -8.59 36.31 11.01
C TYR A 434 -10.06 36.51 11.41
N LEU A 435 -10.48 37.78 11.44
CA LEU A 435 -11.89 38.18 11.52
C LEU A 435 -12.31 38.78 10.18
N ALA A 436 -13.38 38.28 9.59
CA ALA A 436 -13.94 38.84 8.37
C ALA A 436 -14.75 40.10 8.68
N VAL A 437 -14.65 41.09 7.78
CA VAL A 437 -15.42 42.34 7.87
C VAL A 437 -16.44 42.40 6.72
N PRO A 438 -17.66 41.85 6.90
CA PRO A 438 -18.70 41.94 5.91
C PRO A 438 -19.19 43.39 5.78
N PRO A 439 -19.73 43.82 4.61
CA PRO A 439 -20.29 45.15 4.46
C PRO A 439 -21.60 45.32 5.24
N LEU A 440 -21.79 46.50 5.83
CA LEU A 440 -23.03 46.86 6.51
C LEU A 440 -24.07 47.47 5.56
N PHE A 441 -23.60 48.14 4.50
CA PHE A 441 -24.47 48.86 3.55
C PHE A 441 -24.16 48.45 2.12
N ARG A 442 -25.25 48.38 1.33
CA ARG A 442 -25.22 48.32 -0.12
C ARG A 442 -25.84 49.59 -0.67
N LEU A 443 -25.07 50.34 -1.46
CA LEU A 443 -25.51 51.52 -2.16
C LEU A 443 -25.62 51.19 -3.65
N SER A 444 -26.76 51.49 -4.28
CA SER A 444 -26.96 51.21 -5.69
C SER A 444 -27.58 52.40 -6.42
N THR A 445 -27.07 52.69 -7.65
CA THR A 445 -27.60 53.68 -8.57
C THR A 445 -27.56 53.10 -9.97
N GLY A 446 -28.72 52.74 -10.51
CA GLY A 446 -28.79 52.02 -11.76
C GLY A 446 -28.02 50.69 -11.71
N SER A 447 -27.03 50.52 -12.57
CA SER A 447 -26.19 49.32 -12.62
C SER A 447 -24.97 49.35 -11.69
N LYS A 448 -24.68 50.52 -11.07
CA LYS A 448 -23.51 50.67 -10.21
C LYS A 448 -23.86 50.32 -8.76
N ILE A 449 -23.07 49.41 -8.16
CA ILE A 449 -23.21 48.95 -6.79
C ILE A 449 -21.90 49.19 -6.05
N ILE A 450 -21.96 49.82 -4.89
CA ILE A 450 -20.83 50.00 -3.98
C ILE A 450 -21.25 49.50 -2.60
N TYR A 451 -20.31 48.88 -1.90
CA TYR A 451 -20.52 48.38 -0.54
C TYR A 451 -19.72 49.20 0.47
N ALA A 452 -20.28 49.46 1.64
CA ALA A 452 -19.63 50.16 2.74
C ALA A 452 -19.64 49.30 4.00
N SER A 453 -18.51 49.23 4.73
CA SER A 453 -18.32 48.44 5.93
C SER A 453 -18.69 49.22 7.20
N SER A 454 -18.82 50.55 7.12
CA SER A 454 -19.16 51.40 8.25
C SER A 454 -20.09 52.53 7.82
N ILE A 455 -20.69 53.23 8.80
CA ILE A 455 -21.52 54.42 8.57
C ILE A 455 -20.66 55.52 7.94
N GLU A 456 -19.45 55.73 8.47
CA GLU A 456 -18.52 56.73 7.94
C GLU A 456 -18.15 56.47 6.46
N GLU A 457 -17.86 55.21 6.12
CA GLU A 457 -17.55 54.85 4.73
C GLU A 457 -18.75 55.08 3.82
N LYS A 458 -19.99 54.78 4.30
CA LYS A 458 -21.23 55.09 3.56
C LYS A 458 -21.36 56.59 3.32
N ASP A 459 -21.19 57.42 4.37
CA ASP A 459 -21.33 58.88 4.25
C ASP A 459 -20.26 59.51 3.37
N ASN A 460 -19.04 59.00 3.38
CA ASN A 460 -17.96 59.39 2.49
C ASN A 460 -18.25 59.01 1.03
N ILE A 461 -18.87 57.87 0.76
CA ILE A 461 -19.27 57.45 -0.60
C ILE A 461 -20.37 58.35 -1.12
N LEU A 462 -21.33 58.75 -0.28
CA LEU A 462 -22.42 59.64 -0.65
C LEU A 462 -21.94 61.06 -0.95
N SER A 463 -21.03 61.60 -0.09
CA SER A 463 -20.49 62.96 -0.26
C SER A 463 -19.53 63.09 -1.41
N SER A 464 -18.77 62.06 -1.76
CA SER A 464 -17.76 62.07 -2.81
C SER A 464 -18.31 61.87 -4.24
N ASN A 465 -19.63 61.75 -4.42
CA ASN A 465 -20.27 61.46 -5.73
C ASN A 465 -19.72 60.21 -6.45
N LEU A 466 -19.06 59.30 -5.74
CA LEU A 466 -18.46 58.08 -6.29
C LEU A 466 -19.50 57.14 -6.91
N ILE A 467 -20.76 57.23 -6.49
CA ILE A 467 -21.85 56.35 -6.96
C ILE A 467 -22.60 56.93 -8.17
N GLY A 468 -22.34 58.19 -8.56
CA GLY A 468 -22.94 58.89 -9.72
C GLY A 468 -24.10 59.81 -9.33
N LYS A 469 -24.58 60.65 -10.32
CA LYS A 469 -25.70 61.59 -10.17
C LYS A 469 -27.02 60.86 -10.44
N GLY A 470 -27.67 60.29 -9.44
CA GLY A 470 -28.97 59.63 -9.56
C GLY A 470 -29.56 59.31 -8.17
N LYS A 471 -30.80 58.78 -8.13
CA LYS A 471 -31.41 58.35 -6.90
C LYS A 471 -30.65 57.15 -6.36
N VAL A 472 -29.98 57.32 -5.21
CA VAL A 472 -29.22 56.24 -4.55
C VAL A 472 -30.19 55.45 -3.65
N GLU A 473 -30.25 54.15 -3.91
CA GLU A 473 -30.93 53.21 -3.03
C GLU A 473 -29.91 52.66 -2.03
N ILE A 474 -30.23 52.78 -0.77
CA ILE A 474 -29.40 52.30 0.36
C ILE A 474 -30.10 51.14 1.06
N SER A 475 -29.45 49.97 1.06
CA SER A 475 -29.90 48.81 1.82
C SER A 475 -28.90 48.51 2.95
N ARG A 476 -29.40 48.27 4.16
CA ARG A 476 -28.57 47.85 5.28
C ARG A 476 -28.70 46.35 5.45
N PHE A 477 -27.59 45.63 5.55
CA PHE A 477 -27.54 44.21 5.93
C PHE A 477 -27.55 44.10 7.46
N LYS A 478 -28.50 43.35 8.02
CA LYS A 478 -28.54 43.04 9.44
C LYS A 478 -27.67 41.83 9.79
N GLY A 479 -27.53 40.89 8.83
CA GLY A 479 -26.69 39.71 8.98
C GLY A 479 -26.30 39.10 7.65
N LEU A 480 -25.38 38.15 7.71
CA LEU A 480 -24.83 37.42 6.53
C LEU A 480 -25.92 36.61 5.80
N GLY A 481 -26.96 36.17 6.53
CA GLY A 481 -28.09 35.43 5.94
C GLY A 481 -28.95 36.26 4.99
N GLU A 482 -28.88 37.62 5.06
CA GLU A 482 -29.58 38.53 4.15
C GLU A 482 -28.80 38.77 2.85
N MET A 483 -27.53 38.41 2.81
CA MET A 483 -26.68 38.51 1.61
C MET A 483 -26.87 37.28 0.71
N ASN A 484 -27.14 37.56 -0.57
CA ASN A 484 -27.13 36.46 -1.53
C ASN A 484 -25.69 35.92 -1.76
N PRO A 485 -25.51 34.68 -2.25
CA PRO A 485 -24.19 34.07 -2.42
C PRO A 485 -23.22 34.88 -3.29
N ILE A 486 -23.72 35.60 -4.30
CA ILE A 486 -22.89 36.41 -5.18
C ILE A 486 -22.34 37.64 -4.44
N GLN A 487 -23.19 38.31 -3.65
CA GLN A 487 -22.80 39.46 -2.83
C GLN A 487 -21.75 39.03 -1.78
N LEU A 488 -22.00 37.92 -1.06
CA LEU A 488 -21.09 37.40 -0.07
C LEU A 488 -19.73 37.01 -0.69
N LYS A 489 -19.75 36.40 -1.88
CA LYS A 489 -18.54 36.11 -2.62
C LYS A 489 -17.73 37.36 -2.95
N GLN A 490 -18.39 38.37 -3.52
CA GLN A 490 -17.73 39.57 -4.02
C GLN A 490 -17.20 40.50 -2.94
N THR A 491 -17.75 40.44 -1.72
CA THR A 491 -17.41 41.36 -0.63
C THR A 491 -16.56 40.74 0.46
N THR A 492 -16.84 39.48 0.82
CA THR A 492 -16.31 38.89 2.06
C THR A 492 -15.45 37.65 1.81
N MET A 493 -15.67 36.92 0.72
CA MET A 493 -14.96 35.65 0.48
C MET A 493 -13.89 35.72 -0.61
N ASP A 494 -14.02 36.60 -1.60
CA ASP A 494 -13.02 36.77 -2.66
C ASP A 494 -11.70 37.31 -2.08
N PRO A 495 -10.58 36.57 -2.13
CA PRO A 495 -9.28 37.00 -1.59
C PRO A 495 -8.80 38.37 -2.10
N LYS A 496 -9.22 38.78 -3.31
CA LYS A 496 -8.80 40.02 -3.93
C LYS A 496 -9.60 41.26 -3.49
N LYS A 497 -10.80 41.07 -2.89
CA LYS A 497 -11.74 42.15 -2.60
C LYS A 497 -12.13 42.25 -1.12
N ARG A 498 -12.00 41.14 -0.39
CA ARG A 498 -12.42 41.05 1.03
C ARG A 498 -11.52 41.87 1.94
N LYS A 499 -12.11 42.32 3.06
CA LYS A 499 -11.37 42.91 4.18
C LYS A 499 -11.31 41.89 5.31
N LEU A 500 -10.09 41.59 5.78
CA LEU A 500 -9.84 40.72 6.93
C LEU A 500 -9.04 41.50 7.98
N ILE A 501 -9.38 41.32 9.25
CA ILE A 501 -8.60 41.79 10.39
C ILE A 501 -7.75 40.60 10.86
N LEU A 502 -6.44 40.76 10.83
CA LEU A 502 -5.51 39.78 11.38
C LEU A 502 -5.56 39.84 12.92
N ILE A 503 -5.78 38.70 13.54
CA ILE A 503 -5.70 38.58 15.00
C ILE A 503 -4.29 38.10 15.34
N ASN A 504 -3.46 39.02 15.81
CA ASN A 504 -2.09 38.74 16.22
C ASN A 504 -1.82 39.27 17.62
N SER A 505 -0.81 38.72 18.26
CA SER A 505 -0.29 39.19 19.53
C SER A 505 1.23 39.02 19.51
N LYS A 506 1.95 40.07 19.88
CA LYS A 506 3.39 39.91 20.08
C LYS A 506 3.63 39.06 21.35
N SER A 507 4.66 38.25 21.34
CA SER A 507 5.01 37.40 22.49
C SER A 507 5.18 38.19 23.80
N ALA A 508 5.66 39.42 23.71
CA ALA A 508 5.83 40.32 24.86
C ALA A 508 4.49 40.79 25.47
N ASP A 509 3.45 40.95 24.62
CA ASP A 509 2.15 41.47 25.03
C ASP A 509 1.18 40.34 25.41
N PHE A 510 1.58 39.09 25.24
CA PHE A 510 0.70 37.92 25.46
C PHE A 510 0.24 37.82 26.94
N TYR A 511 1.12 38.20 27.86
CA TYR A 511 0.81 38.15 29.29
C TYR A 511 -0.25 39.20 29.71
N SER A 512 -0.09 40.47 29.24
CA SER A 512 -1.07 41.54 29.48
C SER A 512 -2.40 41.26 28.80
N ASN A 513 -2.38 40.67 27.60
CA ASN A 513 -3.58 40.26 26.89
C ASN A 513 -4.31 39.12 27.62
N ASN A 514 -3.58 38.20 28.26
CA ASN A 514 -4.20 37.14 29.09
C ASN A 514 -4.96 37.70 30.30
N GLU A 515 -4.39 38.70 31.00
CA GLU A 515 -5.09 39.38 32.09
C GLU A 515 -6.37 40.09 31.62
N LEU A 516 -6.30 40.74 30.45
CA LEU A 516 -7.48 41.40 29.87
C LEU A 516 -8.56 40.38 29.47
N VAL A 517 -8.20 39.27 28.87
CA VAL A 517 -9.13 38.19 28.51
C VAL A 517 -9.75 37.60 29.79
N GLN A 518 -8.99 37.42 30.87
CA GLN A 518 -9.50 36.97 32.15
C GLN A 518 -10.50 37.97 32.77
N LYS A 519 -10.20 39.29 32.74
CA LYS A 519 -11.11 40.34 33.20
C LYS A 519 -12.44 40.30 32.44
N LEU A 520 -12.38 40.23 31.10
CA LEU A 520 -13.55 40.34 30.24
C LEU A 520 -14.37 39.07 30.13
N MET A 521 -13.74 37.89 30.12
CA MET A 521 -14.38 36.61 29.83
C MET A 521 -14.39 35.65 31.02
N GLY A 522 -13.75 36.01 32.12
CA GLY A 522 -13.67 35.20 33.34
C GLY A 522 -15.01 34.97 34.02
N LYS A 523 -15.04 34.06 34.99
CA LYS A 523 -16.26 33.65 35.73
C LYS A 523 -16.78 34.75 36.64
N ASN A 524 -15.89 35.57 37.23
CA ASN A 524 -16.27 36.66 38.11
C ASN A 524 -16.76 37.87 37.27
N PRO A 525 -17.99 38.40 37.48
CA PRO A 525 -18.52 39.53 36.75
C PRO A 525 -17.95 40.90 37.20
N GLU A 526 -17.44 41.01 38.42
CA GLU A 526 -16.97 42.27 39.03
C GLU A 526 -15.87 42.98 38.20
N PRO A 527 -14.80 42.33 37.75
CA PRO A 527 -13.79 42.98 36.93
C PRO A 527 -14.31 43.46 35.55
N ARG A 528 -15.36 42.85 35.02
CA ARG A 528 -16.03 43.33 33.80
C ARG A 528 -16.84 44.58 34.06
N PHE A 529 -17.53 44.62 35.21
CA PHE A 529 -18.32 45.78 35.62
C PHE A 529 -17.41 47.00 35.80
N ASP A 530 -16.30 46.82 36.53
CA ASP A 530 -15.31 47.88 36.74
C ASP A 530 -14.73 48.37 35.41
N TYR A 531 -14.34 47.46 34.50
CA TYR A 531 -13.84 47.82 33.19
C TYR A 531 -14.85 48.59 32.33
N ILE A 532 -16.16 48.26 32.42
CA ILE A 532 -17.21 48.97 31.71
C ILE A 532 -17.39 50.38 32.30
N ILE A 533 -17.33 50.54 33.61
CA ILE A 533 -17.42 51.85 34.25
C ILE A 533 -16.25 52.72 33.89
N GLU A 534 -15.02 52.20 33.96
CA GLU A 534 -13.80 52.91 33.64
C GLU A 534 -13.77 53.41 32.16
N ASN A 535 -14.44 52.71 31.27
CA ASN A 535 -14.46 53.03 29.85
C ASN A 535 -15.80 53.62 29.36
N ALA A 536 -16.76 53.84 30.25
CA ALA A 536 -18.10 54.32 29.89
C ALA A 536 -18.10 55.69 29.20
N GLU A 537 -17.16 56.56 29.58
CA GLU A 537 -17.02 57.91 28.99
C GLU A 537 -16.57 57.87 27.52
N PHE A 538 -15.97 56.80 27.07
CA PHE A 538 -15.47 56.65 25.69
C PHE A 538 -16.51 56.00 24.73
N ILE A 539 -17.68 55.60 25.26
CA ILE A 539 -18.74 55.03 24.44
C ILE A 539 -19.52 56.16 23.76
N GLU A 540 -19.31 56.31 22.48
CA GLU A 540 -20.14 57.21 21.67
C GLU A 540 -21.59 56.69 21.64
N THR A 541 -22.54 57.53 22.09
CA THR A 541 -23.99 57.24 22.12
C THR A 541 -24.62 56.91 20.76
N LYS A 542 -23.88 57.06 19.68
CA LYS A 542 -24.28 56.66 18.30
C LYS A 542 -24.38 55.14 18.10
N TYR A 543 -23.90 54.32 19.00
CA TYR A 543 -23.82 52.86 18.86
C TYR A 543 -24.73 52.09 19.82
N ILE A 544 -25.53 52.78 20.65
CA ILE A 544 -26.56 52.21 21.55
C ILE A 544 -27.92 52.14 20.89
#